data_c7d812fcbc6fc3e6280e41007bd074fb
#
_entry.id   c7d812fcbc6fc3e6280e41007bd074fb
#
_cell.length_a   1.000
_cell.length_b   1.000
_cell.length_c   1.000
_cell.angle_alpha   90.00
_cell.angle_beta   90.00
_cell.angle_gamma   90.00
#
_symmetry.space_group_name_H-M   'P 1'
#
loop_
_entity.id
_entity.type
_entity.pdbx_description
1 polymer ?
#
loop_
_entity_poly.entity_id
_entity_poly.type
_entity_poly.pdbx_seq_one_letter_code
_entity_poly.pdbx_strand_id
1 'polypeptide(L)'
;MLTPRQTAVLNLLWLSQARSWLRHQIPLLGSIIAGRPEMQEGRTDCCIDIDPEMLRLPKNARTFALKVRGDSMRNAAILEGDVVIMEFREARHGDIVAALIDGETTLKRFIVKNGVPYLRASNPLYPDLIPAQELVIQGVLIALLRLSER
;
A
#
# COMPACT_ATOMS: atom_id res chain seq x y z
N MET A 1 -44.84 17.69 2.89
CA MET A 1 -44.64 16.36 2.31
C MET A 1 -43.74 16.47 1.07
N LEU A 2 -42.66 15.72 1.02
CA LEU A 2 -41.74 15.78 -0.10
C LEU A 2 -42.29 15.03 -1.31
N THR A 3 -42.07 15.56 -2.51
CA THR A 3 -42.37 14.84 -3.74
C THR A 3 -41.46 13.60 -3.91
N PRO A 4 -41.90 12.58 -4.67
CA PRO A 4 -41.05 11.41 -4.94
C PRO A 4 -39.66 11.76 -5.51
N ARG A 5 -39.57 12.82 -6.33
CA ARG A 5 -38.29 13.32 -6.87
C ARG A 5 -37.41 13.94 -5.79
N GLN A 6 -38.01 14.72 -4.87
CA GLN A 6 -37.25 15.31 -3.75
C GLN A 6 -36.78 14.24 -2.77
N THR A 7 -37.59 13.22 -2.51
CA THR A 7 -37.19 12.07 -1.69
C THR A 7 -36.03 11.28 -2.34
N ALA A 8 -36.06 11.06 -3.66
CA ALA A 8 -35.01 10.39 -4.39
C ALA A 8 -33.69 11.17 -4.34
N VAL A 9 -33.74 12.50 -4.50
CA VAL A 9 -32.54 13.37 -4.41
C VAL A 9 -31.97 13.37 -2.99
N LEU A 10 -32.80 13.45 -1.98
CA LEU A 10 -32.37 13.38 -0.58
C LEU A 10 -31.77 12.01 -0.24
N ASN A 11 -32.34 10.93 -0.75
CA ASN A 11 -31.79 9.59 -0.57
C ASN A 11 -30.42 9.44 -1.26
N LEU A 12 -30.26 10.00 -2.47
CA LEU A 12 -28.97 10.00 -3.17
C LEU A 12 -27.90 10.82 -2.43
N LEU A 13 -28.28 11.99 -1.91
CA LEU A 13 -27.41 12.83 -1.10
C LEU A 13 -27.03 12.14 0.20
N TRP A 14 -28.00 11.50 0.86
CA TRP A 14 -27.76 10.76 2.10
C TRP A 14 -26.84 9.55 1.84
N LEU A 15 -27.06 8.80 0.77
CA LEU A 15 -26.21 7.68 0.36
C LEU A 15 -24.80 8.15 0.00
N SER A 16 -24.65 9.31 -0.64
CA SER A 16 -23.32 9.87 -0.93
C SER A 16 -22.60 10.33 0.34
N GLN A 17 -23.32 10.91 1.30
CA GLN A 17 -22.77 11.28 2.59
C GLN A 17 -22.47 10.04 3.46
N ALA A 18 -23.37 9.06 3.50
CA ALA A 18 -23.15 7.81 4.20
C ALA A 18 -21.92 7.06 3.64
N ARG A 19 -21.69 7.11 2.33
CA ARG A 19 -20.46 6.56 1.71
C ARG A 19 -19.20 7.32 2.13
N SER A 20 -19.27 8.63 2.41
CA SER A 20 -18.11 9.38 2.87
C SER A 20 -17.61 8.93 4.25
N TRP A 21 -18.52 8.40 5.10
CA TRP A 21 -18.16 7.83 6.41
C TRP A 21 -17.51 6.44 6.31
N LEU A 22 -17.64 5.78 5.16
CA LEU A 22 -17.07 4.46 4.90
C LEU A 22 -15.75 4.52 4.12
N ARG A 23 -15.29 5.72 3.73
CA ARG A 23 -14.04 5.87 3.01
C ARG A 23 -12.86 5.60 3.93
N HIS A 24 -11.97 4.76 3.45
CA HIS A 24 -10.73 4.47 4.13
C HIS A 24 -9.64 5.42 3.62
N GLN A 25 -9.16 6.28 4.50
CA GLN A 25 -8.05 7.18 4.20
C GLN A 25 -6.73 6.45 4.39
N ILE A 26 -5.99 6.33 3.31
CA ILE A 26 -4.69 5.67 3.29
C ILE A 26 -3.61 6.74 3.26
N PRO A 27 -2.77 6.87 4.30
CA PRO A 27 -1.68 7.84 4.29
C PRO A 27 -0.62 7.45 3.26
N LEU A 28 -0.22 8.41 2.43
CA LEU A 28 0.94 8.29 1.54
C LEU A 28 2.19 8.70 2.33
N LEU A 29 3.11 7.77 2.49
CA LEU A 29 4.34 7.97 3.23
C LEU A 29 5.50 8.28 2.30
N GLY A 30 6.37 9.23 2.69
CA GLY A 30 7.56 9.57 1.91
C GLY A 30 8.69 8.55 2.08
N SER A 31 8.85 8.07 3.30
CA SER A 31 9.82 7.04 3.66
C SER A 31 9.38 6.32 4.93
N ILE A 32 9.92 5.14 5.14
CA ILE A 32 9.72 4.39 6.38
C ILE A 32 11.08 4.28 7.06
N ILE A 33 11.27 5.01 8.15
CA ILE A 33 12.51 4.99 8.92
C ILE A 33 12.33 4.12 10.16
N ALA A 34 13.29 3.22 10.41
CA ALA A 34 13.40 2.42 11.63
C ALA A 34 12.10 1.71 12.07
N GLY A 35 11.33 1.19 11.13
CA GLY A 35 10.11 0.41 11.42
C GLY A 35 8.90 1.24 11.85
N ARG A 36 9.00 2.57 11.86
CA ARG A 36 7.88 3.49 12.08
C ARG A 36 7.54 4.22 10.78
N PRO A 37 6.30 4.12 10.32
CA PRO A 37 5.83 4.94 9.20
C PRO A 37 5.85 6.41 9.64
N GLU A 38 6.68 7.22 9.02
CA GLU A 38 6.65 8.66 9.22
C GLU A 38 5.82 9.33 8.12
N MET A 39 4.82 10.07 8.53
CA MET A 39 4.11 10.99 7.66
C MET A 39 5.07 12.13 7.32
N GLN A 40 5.12 12.55 6.07
CA GLN A 40 5.85 13.77 5.70
C GLN A 40 5.26 14.94 6.49
N GLU A 41 6.03 15.47 7.43
CA GLU A 41 5.65 16.67 8.16
C GLU A 41 5.43 17.82 7.16
N GLY A 42 4.25 18.43 7.19
CA GLY A 42 3.91 19.66 6.51
C GLY A 42 3.12 19.55 5.22
N ARG A 43 2.63 18.38 4.80
CA ARG A 43 1.68 18.23 3.67
C ARG A 43 0.39 17.60 4.12
N THR A 44 -0.66 18.41 4.16
CA THR A 44 -2.05 18.01 4.45
C THR A 44 -2.70 17.16 3.34
N ASP A 45 -2.00 16.99 2.21
CA ASP A 45 -2.55 16.42 0.97
C ASP A 45 -2.09 14.97 0.70
N CYS A 46 -1.70 14.23 1.72
CA CYS A 46 -1.05 12.94 1.58
C CYS A 46 -1.94 11.73 1.93
N CYS A 47 -3.23 11.82 1.64
CA CYS A 47 -4.12 10.68 1.84
C CYS A 47 -4.79 10.27 0.53
N ILE A 48 -4.94 8.96 0.35
CA ILE A 48 -5.69 8.36 -0.75
C ILE A 48 -7.02 7.89 -0.17
N ASP A 49 -8.10 8.40 -0.71
CA ASP A 49 -9.45 7.94 -0.37
C ASP A 49 -9.84 6.77 -1.25
N ILE A 50 -10.06 5.63 -0.62
CA ILE A 50 -10.48 4.41 -1.32
C ILE A 50 -11.63 3.75 -0.57
N ASP A 51 -12.53 3.13 -1.32
CA ASP A 51 -13.54 2.27 -0.74
C ASP A 51 -12.89 0.98 -0.21
N PRO A 52 -12.97 0.70 1.10
CA PRO A 52 -12.36 -0.50 1.67
C PRO A 52 -12.93 -1.80 1.10
N GLU A 53 -14.16 -1.80 0.58
CA GLU A 53 -14.74 -2.96 -0.09
C GLU A 53 -14.02 -3.30 -1.39
N MET A 54 -13.53 -2.30 -2.13
CA MET A 54 -12.70 -2.52 -3.32
C MET A 54 -11.41 -3.27 -3.00
N LEU A 55 -10.84 -2.99 -1.83
CA LEU A 55 -9.59 -3.61 -1.38
C LEU A 55 -9.82 -4.92 -0.61
N ARG A 56 -11.08 -5.30 -0.38
CA ARG A 56 -11.46 -6.48 0.43
C ARG A 56 -10.79 -6.49 1.80
N LEU A 57 -10.66 -5.30 2.39
CA LEU A 57 -10.01 -5.13 3.69
C LEU A 57 -10.92 -5.50 4.85
N PRO A 58 -10.36 -6.11 5.90
CA PRO A 58 -11.04 -6.20 7.20
C PRO A 58 -11.37 -4.80 7.73
N LYS A 59 -12.44 -4.67 8.50
CA LYS A 59 -12.91 -3.38 9.04
C LYS A 59 -11.86 -2.61 9.84
N ASN A 60 -10.91 -3.30 10.44
CA ASN A 60 -9.85 -2.76 11.27
C ASN A 60 -8.46 -2.82 10.61
N ALA A 61 -8.40 -3.06 9.31
CA ALA A 61 -7.14 -3.12 8.60
C ALA A 61 -6.41 -1.76 8.67
N ARG A 62 -5.13 -1.81 8.94
CA ARG A 62 -4.25 -0.65 8.91
C ARG A 62 -3.43 -0.69 7.64
N THR A 63 -3.44 0.43 6.92
CA THR A 63 -2.82 0.53 5.60
C THR A 63 -2.00 1.81 5.47
N PHE A 64 -1.05 1.78 4.56
CA PHE A 64 -0.30 2.94 4.12
C PHE A 64 0.02 2.81 2.62
N ALA A 65 0.41 3.89 1.99
CA ALA A 65 0.81 3.89 0.60
C ALA A 65 2.25 4.39 0.45
N LEU A 66 2.93 3.88 -0.56
CA LEU A 66 4.30 4.28 -0.93
C LEU A 66 4.36 4.54 -2.43
N LYS A 67 5.18 5.50 -2.82
CA LYS A 67 5.53 5.73 -4.22
C LYS A 67 6.73 4.87 -4.60
N VAL A 68 6.60 4.11 -5.67
CA VAL A 68 7.66 3.22 -6.16
C VAL A 68 8.78 4.02 -6.82
N ARG A 69 10.01 3.67 -6.47
CA ARG A 69 11.23 4.17 -7.10
C ARG A 69 12.03 3.01 -7.68
N GLY A 70 12.61 3.24 -8.85
CA GLY A 70 13.40 2.25 -9.55
C GLY A 70 12.58 1.15 -10.21
N ASP A 71 13.25 0.13 -10.71
CA ASP A 71 12.68 -0.91 -11.58
C ASP A 71 12.89 -2.34 -11.08
N SER A 72 13.26 -2.52 -9.82
CA SER A 72 13.56 -3.84 -9.26
C SER A 72 12.36 -4.80 -9.24
N MET A 73 11.14 -4.28 -9.41
CA MET A 73 9.90 -5.06 -9.43
C MET A 73 9.19 -5.03 -10.79
N ARG A 74 9.91 -4.67 -11.86
CA ARG A 74 9.35 -4.49 -13.21
C ARG A 74 8.64 -5.74 -13.74
N ASN A 75 9.18 -6.92 -13.50
CA ASN A 75 8.59 -8.16 -13.99
C ASN A 75 7.34 -8.60 -13.18
N ALA A 76 7.04 -7.93 -12.07
CA ALA A 76 5.78 -8.01 -11.37
C ALA A 76 4.79 -6.91 -11.80
N ALA A 77 5.07 -6.21 -12.91
CA ALA A 77 4.30 -5.08 -13.42
C ALA A 77 4.19 -3.90 -12.42
N ILE A 78 5.16 -3.76 -11.54
CA ILE A 78 5.29 -2.62 -10.62
C ILE A 78 6.40 -1.73 -11.17
N LEU A 79 6.03 -0.51 -11.57
CA LEU A 79 6.90 0.44 -12.26
C LEU A 79 7.20 1.66 -11.40
N GLU A 80 8.28 2.35 -11.73
CA GLU A 80 8.59 3.63 -11.10
C GLU A 80 7.45 4.63 -11.26
N GLY A 81 7.12 5.33 -10.18
CA GLY A 81 6.00 6.27 -10.13
C GLY A 81 4.66 5.66 -9.72
N ASP A 82 4.53 4.34 -9.72
CA ASP A 82 3.34 3.68 -9.19
C ASP A 82 3.17 3.99 -7.70
N VAL A 83 1.93 3.98 -7.24
CA VAL A 83 1.59 4.03 -5.82
C VAL A 83 1.12 2.67 -5.37
N VAL A 84 1.83 2.07 -4.43
CA VAL A 84 1.49 0.78 -3.85
C VAL A 84 0.79 0.96 -2.51
N ILE A 85 -0.28 0.20 -2.31
CA ILE A 85 -1.03 0.17 -1.06
C ILE A 85 -0.62 -1.07 -0.29
N MET A 86 -0.19 -0.85 0.94
CA MET A 86 0.38 -1.85 1.83
C MET A 86 -0.52 -2.03 3.04
N GLU A 87 -0.69 -3.26 3.50
CA GLU A 87 -1.39 -3.61 4.73
C GLU A 87 -0.39 -4.01 5.82
N PHE A 88 -0.57 -3.50 7.04
CA PHE A 88 0.18 -3.96 8.21
C PHE A 88 -0.30 -5.35 8.62
N ARG A 89 0.32 -6.36 8.10
CA ARG A 89 0.08 -7.76 8.46
C ARG A 89 1.34 -8.59 8.31
N GLU A 90 1.33 -9.76 8.88
CA GLU A 90 2.40 -10.74 8.70
C GLU A 90 2.51 -11.17 7.24
N ALA A 91 3.74 -11.21 6.73
CA ALA A 91 4.04 -11.65 5.38
C ALA A 91 4.09 -13.18 5.27
N ARG A 92 3.65 -13.68 4.13
CA ARG A 92 3.75 -15.09 3.74
C ARG A 92 4.69 -15.24 2.55
N HIS A 93 5.24 -16.43 2.39
CA HIS A 93 6.04 -16.74 1.21
C HIS A 93 5.32 -16.36 -0.09
N GLY A 94 5.99 -15.58 -0.95
CA GLY A 94 5.45 -15.09 -2.20
C GLY A 94 4.81 -13.70 -2.14
N ASP A 95 4.51 -13.18 -0.97
CA ASP A 95 3.99 -11.81 -0.83
C ASP A 95 5.00 -10.78 -1.32
N ILE A 96 4.50 -9.70 -1.92
CA ILE A 96 5.31 -8.51 -2.18
C ILE A 96 5.22 -7.62 -0.95
N VAL A 97 6.35 -7.22 -0.42
CA VAL A 97 6.45 -6.53 0.86
C VAL A 97 7.25 -5.23 0.74
N ALA A 98 6.88 -4.26 1.55
CA ALA A 98 7.77 -3.19 1.95
C ALA A 98 8.56 -3.67 3.16
N ALA A 99 9.87 -3.62 3.08
CA ALA A 99 10.75 -4.14 4.12
C ALA A 99 11.91 -3.18 4.40
N LEU A 100 12.33 -3.17 5.65
CA LEU A 100 13.59 -2.62 6.08
C LEU A 100 14.59 -3.78 6.16
N ILE A 101 15.64 -3.73 5.37
CA ILE A 101 16.73 -4.72 5.36
C ILE A 101 18.04 -3.99 5.57
N ASP A 102 18.75 -4.33 6.65
CA ASP A 102 20.04 -3.75 7.00
C ASP A 102 20.07 -2.20 6.92
N GLY A 103 18.96 -1.56 7.34
CA GLY A 103 18.78 -0.11 7.37
C GLY A 103 18.21 0.53 6.10
N GLU A 104 17.96 -0.22 5.04
CA GLU A 104 17.40 0.29 3.79
C GLU A 104 15.97 -0.19 3.56
N THR A 105 15.09 0.75 3.19
CA THR A 105 13.69 0.42 2.82
C THR A 105 13.63 0.01 1.35
N THR A 106 12.97 -1.10 1.07
CA THR A 106 12.81 -1.64 -0.27
C THR A 106 11.46 -2.33 -0.46
N LEU A 107 11.03 -2.42 -1.72
CA LEU A 107 9.87 -3.22 -2.14
C LEU A 107 10.39 -4.45 -2.88
N LYS A 108 10.11 -5.65 -2.37
CA LYS A 108 10.58 -6.92 -2.92
C LYS A 108 9.57 -8.03 -2.64
N ARG A 109 9.81 -9.18 -3.26
CA ARG A 109 9.08 -10.41 -2.94
C ARG A 109 9.70 -11.09 -1.72
N PHE A 110 8.86 -11.42 -0.76
CA PHE A 110 9.24 -12.14 0.44
C PHE A 110 9.35 -13.64 0.14
N ILE A 111 10.51 -14.21 0.30
CA ILE A 111 10.78 -15.62 0.05
C ILE A 111 11.22 -16.29 1.35
N VAL A 112 10.65 -17.45 1.62
CA VAL A 112 11.10 -18.33 2.69
C VAL A 112 11.56 -19.62 2.07
N LYS A 113 12.83 -19.97 2.26
CA LYS A 113 13.44 -21.19 1.78
C LYS A 113 14.13 -21.92 2.94
N ASN A 114 13.73 -23.16 3.21
CA ASN A 114 14.25 -23.95 4.35
C ASN A 114 14.14 -23.19 5.69
N GLY A 115 13.02 -22.48 5.91
CA GLY A 115 12.79 -21.67 7.10
C GLY A 115 13.56 -20.34 7.16
N VAL A 116 14.36 -20.03 6.16
CA VAL A 116 15.17 -18.79 6.11
C VAL A 116 14.50 -17.76 5.21
N PRO A 117 14.12 -16.57 5.74
CA PRO A 117 13.54 -15.50 4.94
C PRO A 117 14.62 -14.69 4.23
N TYR A 118 14.31 -14.30 3.00
CA TYR A 118 15.09 -13.32 2.22
C TYR A 118 14.18 -12.59 1.23
N LEU A 119 14.72 -11.58 0.56
CA LEU A 119 13.99 -10.75 -0.38
C LEU A 119 14.50 -10.97 -1.80
N ARG A 120 13.56 -11.08 -2.75
CA ARG A 120 13.84 -11.24 -4.17
C ARG A 120 13.21 -10.13 -4.99
N ALA A 121 13.99 -9.51 -5.86
CA ALA A 121 13.50 -8.62 -6.88
C ALA A 121 12.70 -9.40 -7.95
N SER A 122 11.73 -8.74 -8.56
CA SER A 122 11.09 -9.22 -9.79
C SER A 122 11.74 -8.59 -11.02
N ASN A 123 13.05 -8.69 -11.07
CA ASN A 123 13.92 -8.23 -12.16
C ASN A 123 15.25 -8.98 -12.03
N PRO A 124 15.67 -9.76 -13.04
CA PRO A 124 16.86 -10.59 -12.95
C PRO A 124 18.18 -9.80 -12.87
N LEU A 125 18.16 -8.49 -13.15
CA LEU A 125 19.31 -7.60 -12.99
C LEU A 125 19.66 -7.30 -11.53
N TYR A 126 18.76 -7.63 -10.59
CA TYR A 126 18.93 -7.39 -9.17
C TYR A 126 19.15 -8.71 -8.43
N PRO A 127 20.17 -8.80 -7.58
CA PRO A 127 20.41 -10.00 -6.78
C PRO A 127 19.39 -10.17 -5.66
N ASP A 128 19.27 -11.39 -5.15
CA ASP A 128 18.54 -11.65 -3.92
C ASP A 128 19.19 -10.91 -2.74
N LEU A 129 18.37 -10.35 -1.86
CA LEU A 129 18.83 -9.67 -0.66
C LEU A 129 18.69 -10.60 0.53
N ILE A 130 19.82 -11.08 1.02
CA ILE A 130 19.91 -11.92 2.22
C ILE A 130 20.26 -11.00 3.38
N PRO A 131 19.43 -10.92 4.45
CA PRO A 131 19.72 -10.02 5.55
C PRO A 131 20.98 -10.45 6.29
N ALA A 132 21.90 -9.51 6.47
CA ALA A 132 23.12 -9.73 7.25
C ALA A 132 22.91 -9.44 8.74
N GLN A 133 22.03 -8.50 9.07
CA GLN A 133 21.75 -8.07 10.44
C GLN A 133 20.25 -8.10 10.75
N GLU A 134 19.44 -7.42 9.95
CA GLU A 134 18.03 -7.22 10.25
C GLU A 134 17.15 -7.28 9.00
N LEU A 135 16.00 -7.92 9.15
CA LEU A 135 14.90 -7.87 8.19
C LEU A 135 13.59 -7.57 8.93
N VAL A 136 13.02 -6.41 8.67
CA VAL A 136 11.72 -6.02 9.23
C VAL A 136 10.72 -5.84 8.10
N ILE A 137 9.66 -6.63 8.11
CA ILE A 137 8.54 -6.46 7.19
C ILE A 137 7.66 -5.34 7.71
N GLN A 138 7.46 -4.32 6.88
CA GLN A 138 6.69 -3.13 7.23
C GLN A 138 5.27 -3.18 6.74
N GLY A 139 5.02 -3.91 5.65
CA GLY A 139 3.69 -4.11 5.11
C GLY A 139 3.70 -5.05 3.92
N VAL A 140 2.52 -5.51 3.56
CA VAL A 140 2.27 -6.44 2.46
C VAL A 140 1.43 -5.74 1.39
N LEU A 141 1.83 -5.87 0.12
CA LEU A 141 1.13 -5.29 -1.02
C LEU A 141 -0.29 -5.88 -1.14
N ILE A 142 -1.27 -5.00 -1.22
CA ILE A 142 -2.67 -5.36 -1.47
C ILE A 142 -3.24 -4.74 -2.74
N ALA A 143 -2.71 -3.60 -3.19
CA ALA A 143 -3.18 -2.92 -4.38
C ALA A 143 -2.10 -2.00 -4.96
N LEU A 144 -2.29 -1.64 -6.22
CA LEU A 144 -1.44 -0.72 -6.96
C LEU A 144 -2.31 0.29 -7.71
N LEU A 145 -1.90 1.55 -7.65
CA LEU A 145 -2.49 2.64 -8.42
C LEU A 145 -1.47 3.18 -9.41
N ARG A 146 -1.88 3.29 -10.65
CA ARG A 146 -1.10 3.95 -11.70
C ARG A 146 -1.96 4.99 -12.38
N LEU A 147 -1.49 6.23 -12.38
CA LEU A 147 -2.13 7.31 -13.11
C LEU A 147 -1.59 7.34 -14.54
N SER A 148 -2.49 7.43 -15.50
CA SER A 148 -2.08 7.67 -16.89
C SER A 148 -1.65 9.14 -17.05
N GLU A 149 -0.67 9.39 -17.90
CA GLU A 149 -0.34 10.74 -18.33
C GLU A 149 -1.52 11.35 -19.11
N ARG A 150 -1.75 12.64 -18.86
CA ARG A 150 -2.79 13.41 -19.56
C ARG A 150 -2.21 14.09 -20.79
#